data_ed03ce38f92edd353041318fab16835f
#
_entry.id   ed03ce38f92edd353041318fab16835f
#
_cell.length_a   1.000
_cell.length_b   1.000
_cell.length_c   1.000
_cell.angle_alpha   90.00
_cell.angle_beta   90.00
_cell.angle_gamma   90.00
#
_symmetry.space_group_name_H-M   'P 1'
#
loop_
_entity.id
_entity.type
_entity.pdbx_description
1 polymer ?
#
loop_
_entity_poly.entity_id
_entity_poly.type
_entity_poly.pdbx_seq_one_letter_code
_entity_poly.pdbx_strand_id
1 'polypeptide(L)'
;PVTMEHNMKKYGDKLEVIGDIYDGARIGLVVPDYVTINSIEELNAEKERFSGQIVGIDAGAGIMKATDQAIKDYGLDYKLMTSSGPAMTASLKKAIDKKDWIVVTGWTPHWMFDRFKLKVLQDPKLIYGNTESIHTIAWKGFSEKDPFAAELLGNIRLTDAEISSLMTALEEAQTTERQAARQWMEEHQELVNSWIPEKD
;
A
#
# COMPACT_ATOMS: atom_id res chain seq x y z
N PRO A 1 -10.70 -3.20 7.89
CA PRO A 1 -9.30 -3.19 7.45
C PRO A 1 -8.37 -2.97 8.64
N VAL A 2 -7.31 -3.77 8.75
CA VAL A 2 -6.36 -3.72 9.89
C VAL A 2 -5.73 -2.33 10.02
N THR A 3 -5.37 -1.72 8.89
CA THR A 3 -4.70 -0.41 8.85
C THR A 3 -5.58 0.75 9.31
N MET A 4 -6.90 0.68 9.08
CA MET A 4 -7.84 1.78 9.31
C MET A 4 -8.86 1.47 10.41
N GLU A 5 -8.75 0.33 11.10
CA GLU A 5 -9.72 -0.12 12.12
C GLU A 5 -9.98 0.93 13.20
N HIS A 6 -8.91 1.57 13.70
CA HIS A 6 -9.03 2.61 14.71
C HIS A 6 -9.87 3.81 14.22
N ASN A 7 -9.64 4.24 12.98
CA ASN A 7 -10.37 5.35 12.38
C ASN A 7 -11.83 4.99 12.14
N MET A 8 -12.09 3.76 11.69
CA MET A 8 -13.46 3.27 11.47
C MET A 8 -14.23 3.11 12.78
N LYS A 9 -13.59 2.67 13.86
CA LYS A 9 -14.21 2.65 15.20
C LYS A 9 -14.55 4.04 15.70
N LYS A 10 -13.74 5.05 15.38
CA LYS A 10 -13.93 6.42 15.88
C LYS A 10 -14.90 7.26 15.06
N TYR A 11 -14.95 7.03 13.74
CA TYR A 11 -15.68 7.91 12.81
C TYR A 11 -16.73 7.18 11.96
N GLY A 12 -16.82 5.84 12.03
CA GLY A 12 -17.65 5.02 11.15
C GLY A 12 -19.13 5.42 11.09
N ASP A 13 -19.69 5.86 12.21
CA ASP A 13 -21.09 6.33 12.27
C ASP A 13 -21.36 7.60 11.46
N LYS A 14 -20.29 8.35 11.11
CA LYS A 14 -20.35 9.60 10.33
C LYS A 14 -19.96 9.39 8.87
N LEU A 15 -19.65 8.17 8.50
CA LEU A 15 -19.15 7.80 7.18
C LEU A 15 -20.07 6.78 6.52
N GLU A 16 -20.05 6.75 5.20
CA GLU A 16 -20.63 5.68 4.38
C GLU A 16 -19.60 5.21 3.36
N VAL A 17 -19.65 3.93 3.04
CA VAL A 17 -18.83 3.33 1.98
C VAL A 17 -19.55 3.51 0.67
N ILE A 18 -18.92 4.15 -0.28
CA ILE A 18 -19.48 4.45 -1.61
C ILE A 18 -19.18 3.30 -2.58
N GLY A 19 -17.97 2.74 -2.53
CA GLY A 19 -17.55 1.65 -3.40
C GLY A 19 -16.17 1.14 -3.06
N ASP A 20 -15.73 0.13 -3.79
CA ASP A 20 -14.41 -0.47 -3.64
C ASP A 20 -13.57 -0.13 -4.86
N ILE A 21 -12.46 0.57 -4.68
CA ILE A 21 -11.57 0.96 -5.78
C ILE A 21 -10.71 -0.21 -6.23
N TYR A 22 -10.25 -1.02 -5.27
CA TYR A 22 -9.29 -2.10 -5.53
C TYR A 22 -9.43 -3.20 -4.49
N ASP A 23 -9.36 -4.46 -4.93
CA ASP A 23 -9.35 -5.64 -4.08
C ASP A 23 -7.98 -6.32 -4.12
N GLY A 24 -7.54 -6.87 -2.98
CA GLY A 24 -6.26 -7.56 -2.88
C GLY A 24 -5.12 -6.73 -2.29
N ALA A 25 -5.44 -5.57 -1.70
CA ALA A 25 -4.47 -4.79 -0.96
C ALA A 25 -3.94 -5.58 0.25
N ARG A 26 -2.64 -5.52 0.49
CA ARG A 26 -2.01 -6.14 1.64
C ARG A 26 -0.81 -5.33 2.12
N ILE A 27 -0.50 -5.45 3.39
CA ILE A 27 0.69 -4.90 4.01
C ILE A 27 1.61 -6.03 4.48
N GLY A 28 2.89 -5.76 4.67
CA GLY A 28 3.83 -6.78 5.17
C GLY A 28 5.27 -6.32 5.17
N LEU A 29 6.17 -7.27 5.42
CA LEU A 29 7.60 -7.08 5.24
C LEU A 29 8.01 -7.49 3.84
N VAL A 30 8.78 -6.65 3.19
CA VAL A 30 9.19 -6.78 1.80
C VAL A 30 10.71 -6.85 1.72
N VAL A 31 11.19 -7.74 0.88
CA VAL A 31 12.63 -7.90 0.59
C VAL A 31 12.86 -7.96 -0.91
N PRO A 32 14.06 -7.62 -1.40
CA PRO A 32 14.44 -7.90 -2.79
C PRO A 32 14.35 -9.39 -3.13
N ASP A 33 13.98 -9.73 -4.35
CA ASP A 33 13.76 -11.10 -4.81
C ASP A 33 15.02 -12.01 -4.66
N TYR A 34 16.23 -11.41 -4.74
CA TYR A 34 17.48 -12.13 -4.56
C TYR A 34 17.78 -12.53 -3.09
N VAL A 35 17.01 -12.03 -2.12
CA VAL A 35 17.09 -12.45 -0.72
C VAL A 35 16.52 -13.86 -0.61
N THR A 36 17.23 -14.76 0.07
CA THR A 36 16.91 -16.19 0.03
C THR A 36 15.79 -16.63 0.98
N ILE A 37 15.52 -15.85 2.04
CA ILE A 37 14.41 -16.16 2.96
C ILE A 37 13.05 -15.87 2.33
N ASN A 38 12.01 -16.57 2.78
CA ASN A 38 10.64 -16.42 2.28
C ASN A 38 9.62 -16.17 3.40
N SER A 39 10.00 -16.27 4.65
CA SER A 39 9.12 -16.10 5.81
C SER A 39 9.73 -15.14 6.82
N ILE A 40 8.85 -14.43 7.55
CA ILE A 40 9.23 -13.60 8.71
C ILE A 40 9.96 -14.43 9.77
N GLU A 41 9.60 -15.70 9.92
CA GLU A 41 10.22 -16.61 10.89
C GLU A 41 11.73 -16.85 10.64
N GLU A 42 12.18 -16.65 9.40
CA GLU A 42 13.58 -16.85 9.01
C GLU A 42 14.47 -15.62 9.27
N LEU A 43 13.88 -14.47 9.59
CA LEU A 43 14.62 -13.22 9.76
C LEU A 43 15.74 -13.30 10.80
N ASN A 44 15.49 -13.92 11.97
CA ASN A 44 16.48 -14.01 13.04
C ASN A 44 17.73 -14.78 12.65
N ALA A 45 17.58 -15.82 11.81
CA ALA A 45 18.72 -16.62 11.35
C ALA A 45 19.68 -15.81 10.44
N GLU A 46 19.16 -14.78 9.79
CA GLU A 46 19.89 -13.94 8.84
C GLU A 46 20.07 -12.49 9.34
N LYS A 47 19.91 -12.26 10.65
CA LYS A 47 19.93 -10.93 11.27
C LYS A 47 21.12 -10.07 10.84
N GLU A 48 22.33 -10.63 10.83
CA GLU A 48 23.56 -9.91 10.51
C GLU A 48 23.52 -9.36 9.07
N ARG A 49 22.95 -10.11 8.12
CA ARG A 49 22.82 -9.69 6.72
C ARG A 49 21.85 -8.52 6.54
N PHE A 50 20.85 -8.40 7.40
CA PHE A 50 19.91 -7.28 7.47
C PHE A 50 20.37 -6.17 8.44
N SER A 51 21.56 -6.28 9.03
CA SER A 51 22.06 -5.37 10.07
C SER A 51 21.10 -5.23 11.26
N GLY A 52 20.26 -6.24 11.52
CA GLY A 52 19.26 -6.24 12.58
C GLY A 52 18.23 -5.11 12.48
N GLN A 53 17.91 -4.65 11.27
CA GLN A 53 17.03 -3.50 11.06
C GLN A 53 15.91 -3.80 10.08
N ILE A 54 14.72 -3.28 10.38
CA ILE A 54 13.58 -3.19 9.46
C ILE A 54 13.37 -1.71 9.15
N VAL A 55 13.45 -1.32 7.88
CA VAL A 55 13.25 0.08 7.49
C VAL A 55 11.77 0.33 7.25
N GLY A 56 11.19 1.14 8.10
CA GLY A 56 9.78 1.51 8.05
C GLY A 56 9.55 2.90 7.45
N ILE A 57 8.32 3.37 7.64
CA ILE A 57 7.85 4.68 7.20
C ILE A 57 7.51 5.57 8.42
N ASP A 58 6.54 6.46 8.28
CA ASP A 58 6.12 7.36 9.36
C ASP A 58 5.55 6.59 10.55
N ALA A 59 5.98 6.95 11.77
CA ALA A 59 5.62 6.24 13.01
C ALA A 59 4.11 6.11 13.25
N GLY A 60 3.29 7.03 12.69
CA GLY A 60 1.84 7.01 12.82
C GLY A 60 1.12 6.02 11.91
N ALA A 61 1.81 5.44 10.92
CA ALA A 61 1.21 4.53 9.97
C ALA A 61 0.80 3.19 10.61
N GLY A 62 -0.32 2.64 10.14
CA GLY A 62 -0.85 1.36 10.65
C GLY A 62 0.13 0.20 10.48
N ILE A 63 0.86 0.16 9.36
CA ILE A 63 1.89 -0.85 9.08
C ILE A 63 3.03 -0.83 10.10
N MET A 64 3.39 0.34 10.65
CA MET A 64 4.42 0.44 11.67
C MET A 64 3.98 -0.23 12.97
N LYS A 65 2.72 -0.04 13.37
CA LYS A 65 2.13 -0.71 14.54
C LYS A 65 2.08 -2.23 14.34
N ALA A 66 1.68 -2.68 13.15
CA ALA A 66 1.68 -4.09 12.82
C ALA A 66 3.09 -4.68 12.84
N THR A 67 4.11 -3.92 12.38
CA THR A 67 5.51 -4.35 12.40
C THR A 67 6.07 -4.42 13.83
N ASP A 68 5.74 -3.46 14.69
CA ASP A 68 6.09 -3.54 16.12
C ASP A 68 5.47 -4.78 16.79
N GLN A 69 4.23 -5.13 16.41
CA GLN A 69 3.59 -6.34 16.90
C GLN A 69 4.26 -7.60 16.33
N ALA A 70 4.59 -7.60 15.04
CA ALA A 70 5.31 -8.72 14.42
C ALA A 70 6.68 -8.97 15.07
N ILE A 71 7.44 -7.92 15.36
CA ILE A 71 8.71 -8.03 16.08
C ILE A 71 8.53 -8.76 17.41
N LYS A 72 7.50 -8.43 18.17
CA LYS A 72 7.20 -9.08 19.47
C LYS A 72 6.74 -10.52 19.31
N ASP A 73 5.77 -10.75 18.44
CA ASP A 73 5.11 -12.05 18.32
C ASP A 73 6.00 -13.11 17.66
N TYR A 74 6.86 -12.70 16.73
CA TYR A 74 7.89 -13.57 16.13
C TYR A 74 9.19 -13.60 16.94
N GLY A 75 9.31 -12.80 18.01
CA GLY A 75 10.52 -12.71 18.82
C GLY A 75 11.73 -12.25 18.00
N LEU A 76 11.53 -11.27 17.09
CA LEU A 76 12.60 -10.78 16.22
C LEU A 76 13.56 -9.89 17.01
N ASP A 77 14.85 -10.17 16.88
CA ASP A 77 15.91 -9.31 17.41
C ASP A 77 16.29 -8.24 16.38
N TYR A 78 15.30 -7.41 16.04
CA TYR A 78 15.38 -6.34 15.04
C TYR A 78 14.91 -5.01 15.60
N LYS A 79 15.50 -3.94 15.07
CA LYS A 79 15.04 -2.57 15.34
C LYS A 79 14.20 -2.06 14.17
N LEU A 80 12.99 -1.61 14.47
CA LEU A 80 12.17 -0.89 13.49
C LEU A 80 12.66 0.56 13.38
N MET A 81 13.12 0.92 12.18
CA MET A 81 13.61 2.25 11.87
C MET A 81 12.48 3.10 11.31
N THR A 82 12.14 4.18 12.00
CA THR A 82 11.16 5.17 11.50
C THR A 82 11.81 6.04 10.44
N SER A 83 11.11 6.23 9.31
CA SER A 83 11.53 7.15 8.25
C SER A 83 10.31 7.82 7.60
N SER A 84 10.31 8.00 6.29
CA SER A 84 9.16 8.37 5.46
C SER A 84 9.05 7.41 4.28
N GLY A 85 7.91 7.39 3.60
CA GLY A 85 7.76 6.55 2.39
C GLY A 85 8.88 6.77 1.37
N PRO A 86 9.17 8.02 0.95
CA PRO A 86 10.30 8.31 0.04
C PRO A 86 11.67 7.90 0.58
N ALA A 87 11.93 8.07 1.89
CA ALA A 87 13.21 7.68 2.48
C ALA A 87 13.38 6.15 2.55
N MET A 88 12.32 5.43 2.84
CA MET A 88 12.29 3.96 2.81
C MET A 88 12.58 3.44 1.41
N THR A 89 11.89 3.94 0.38
CA THR A 89 12.11 3.51 -1.01
C THR A 89 13.49 3.90 -1.54
N ALA A 90 14.05 5.03 -1.13
CA ALA A 90 15.44 5.41 -1.43
C ALA A 90 16.44 4.44 -0.80
N SER A 91 16.19 4.01 0.45
CA SER A 91 17.02 3.00 1.14
C SER A 91 16.94 1.65 0.45
N LEU A 92 15.74 1.23 0.05
CA LEU A 92 15.50 0.01 -0.72
C LEU A 92 16.27 0.04 -2.05
N LYS A 93 16.14 1.14 -2.82
CA LYS A 93 16.88 1.30 -4.09
C LYS A 93 18.38 1.19 -3.88
N LYS A 94 18.92 1.91 -2.89
CA LYS A 94 20.36 1.88 -2.57
C LYS A 94 20.87 0.48 -2.23
N ALA A 95 20.09 -0.30 -1.48
CA ALA A 95 20.46 -1.68 -1.15
C ALA A 95 20.40 -2.58 -2.40
N ILE A 96 19.38 -2.44 -3.25
CA ILE A 96 19.26 -3.18 -4.51
C ILE A 96 20.44 -2.91 -5.44
N ASP A 97 20.83 -1.64 -5.61
CA ASP A 97 21.95 -1.23 -6.47
C ASP A 97 23.28 -1.87 -6.00
N LYS A 98 23.43 -2.11 -4.69
CA LYS A 98 24.60 -2.75 -4.08
C LYS A 98 24.48 -4.26 -3.92
N LYS A 99 23.33 -4.83 -4.14
CA LYS A 99 23.00 -6.23 -3.81
C LYS A 99 23.08 -6.53 -2.31
N ASP A 100 22.93 -5.50 -1.48
CA ASP A 100 22.84 -5.67 -0.02
C ASP A 100 21.45 -6.21 0.36
N TRP A 101 21.38 -6.96 1.45
CA TRP A 101 20.13 -7.41 2.00
C TRP A 101 19.44 -6.29 2.77
N ILE A 102 18.15 -6.12 2.54
CA ILE A 102 17.32 -5.16 3.23
C ILE A 102 15.91 -5.74 3.41
N VAL A 103 15.31 -5.44 4.54
CA VAL A 103 13.89 -5.68 4.80
C VAL A 103 13.21 -4.34 5.09
N VAL A 104 12.12 -4.07 4.39
CA VAL A 104 11.36 -2.83 4.53
C VAL A 104 9.89 -3.15 4.83
N THR A 105 9.18 -2.19 5.43
CA THR A 105 7.71 -2.25 5.43
C THR A 105 7.20 -1.95 4.02
N GLY A 106 6.20 -2.69 3.57
CA GLY A 106 5.66 -2.48 2.23
C GLY A 106 4.19 -2.87 2.13
N TRP A 107 3.55 -2.43 1.05
CA TRP A 107 2.16 -2.73 0.78
C TRP A 107 1.92 -2.86 -0.71
N THR A 108 0.88 -3.58 -1.08
CA THR A 108 0.37 -3.63 -2.45
C THR A 108 -1.03 -3.03 -2.47
N PRO A 109 -1.38 -2.26 -3.53
CA PRO A 109 -0.53 -1.88 -4.66
C PRO A 109 0.49 -0.81 -4.29
N HIS A 110 1.68 -0.85 -4.90
CA HIS A 110 2.72 0.18 -4.78
C HIS A 110 3.67 0.09 -5.96
N TRP A 111 4.03 1.22 -6.57
CA TRP A 111 4.90 1.33 -7.74
C TRP A 111 6.27 0.63 -7.58
N MET A 112 6.75 0.47 -6.33
CA MET A 112 8.04 -0.18 -6.08
C MET A 112 8.10 -1.64 -6.56
N PHE A 113 6.94 -2.34 -6.63
CA PHE A 113 6.88 -3.71 -7.13
C PHE A 113 7.00 -3.81 -8.65
N ASP A 114 6.61 -2.77 -9.38
CA ASP A 114 6.82 -2.68 -10.82
C ASP A 114 8.26 -2.33 -11.15
N ARG A 115 8.85 -1.44 -10.35
CA ARG A 115 10.21 -0.93 -10.58
C ARG A 115 11.29 -1.88 -10.13
N PHE A 116 11.06 -2.63 -9.07
CA PHE A 116 12.04 -3.55 -8.46
C PHE A 116 11.47 -4.96 -8.35
N LYS A 117 12.34 -5.95 -8.53
CA LYS A 117 11.99 -7.34 -8.26
C LYS A 117 11.96 -7.54 -6.75
N LEU A 118 10.77 -7.58 -6.19
CA LEU A 118 10.51 -7.67 -4.76
C LEU A 118 9.63 -8.87 -4.43
N LYS A 119 9.70 -9.33 -3.20
CA LYS A 119 8.75 -10.28 -2.64
C LYS A 119 8.31 -9.89 -1.24
N VAL A 120 7.07 -10.18 -0.91
CA VAL A 120 6.51 -10.05 0.44
C VAL A 120 6.85 -11.33 1.20
N LEU A 121 7.41 -11.21 2.41
CA LEU A 121 7.65 -12.35 3.28
C LEU A 121 6.32 -12.93 3.77
N GLN A 122 6.26 -14.26 3.86
CA GLN A 122 5.10 -14.95 4.44
C GLN A 122 4.96 -14.56 5.91
N ASP A 123 3.72 -14.35 6.33
CA ASP A 123 3.33 -14.05 7.72
C ASP A 123 2.43 -15.17 8.27
N PRO A 124 2.98 -16.31 8.72
CA PRO A 124 2.20 -17.44 9.21
C PRO A 124 1.29 -17.12 10.40
N LYS A 125 1.61 -16.07 11.16
CA LYS A 125 0.82 -15.63 12.32
C LYS A 125 -0.25 -14.61 11.96
N LEU A 126 -0.34 -14.20 10.70
CA LEU A 126 -1.31 -13.20 10.18
C LEU A 126 -1.32 -11.88 10.97
N ILE A 127 -0.15 -11.43 11.41
CA ILE A 127 -0.01 -10.15 12.16
C ILE A 127 -0.37 -8.96 11.26
N TYR A 128 -0.04 -9.08 9.97
CA TYR A 128 -0.39 -8.07 8.96
C TYR A 128 -1.81 -8.25 8.40
N GLY A 129 -2.56 -9.26 8.86
CA GLY A 129 -3.89 -9.59 8.38
C GLY A 129 -3.91 -10.29 7.02
N ASN A 130 -5.12 -10.37 6.47
CA ASN A 130 -5.34 -10.88 5.12
C ASN A 130 -5.36 -9.73 4.09
N THR A 131 -5.60 -10.06 2.83
CA THR A 131 -5.88 -9.06 1.80
C THR A 131 -7.12 -8.24 2.15
N GLU A 132 -7.07 -6.96 1.83
CA GLU A 132 -8.12 -5.98 2.11
C GLU A 132 -8.53 -5.27 0.82
N SER A 133 -9.73 -4.65 0.84
CA SER A 133 -10.17 -3.77 -0.22
C SER A 133 -9.85 -2.31 0.11
N ILE A 134 -9.53 -1.52 -0.91
CA ILE A 134 -9.44 -0.07 -0.82
C ILE A 134 -10.80 0.50 -1.15
N HIS A 135 -11.42 1.18 -0.17
CA HIS A 135 -12.76 1.71 -0.30
C HIS A 135 -12.76 3.21 -0.56
N THR A 136 -13.70 3.67 -1.38
CA THR A 136 -14.13 5.07 -1.40
C THR A 136 -15.07 5.28 -0.24
N ILE A 137 -14.77 6.24 0.63
CA ILE A 137 -15.63 6.63 1.75
C ILE A 137 -16.02 8.10 1.66
N ALA A 138 -17.25 8.40 2.05
CA ALA A 138 -17.78 9.75 2.12
C ALA A 138 -18.45 9.99 3.48
N TRP A 139 -18.88 11.22 3.74
CA TRP A 139 -19.69 11.53 4.91
C TRP A 139 -21.10 10.94 4.74
N LYS A 140 -21.68 10.52 5.84
CA LYS A 140 -23.00 9.87 5.87
C LYS A 140 -24.10 10.78 5.30
N GLY A 141 -24.80 10.31 4.29
CA GLY A 141 -25.82 11.04 3.54
C GLY A 141 -25.27 11.71 2.26
N PHE A 142 -24.02 11.46 1.90
CA PHE A 142 -23.45 11.95 0.63
C PHE A 142 -24.20 11.40 -0.58
N SER A 143 -24.48 10.10 -0.58
CA SER A 143 -25.20 9.42 -1.69
C SER A 143 -26.61 9.96 -1.90
N GLU A 144 -27.28 10.41 -0.82
CA GLU A 144 -28.60 11.03 -0.92
C GLU A 144 -28.52 12.46 -1.45
N LYS A 145 -27.44 13.19 -1.10
CA LYS A 145 -27.26 14.59 -1.47
C LYS A 145 -26.78 14.76 -2.90
N ASP A 146 -25.91 13.90 -3.37
CA ASP A 146 -25.37 13.93 -4.73
C ASP A 146 -25.27 12.50 -5.28
N PRO A 147 -26.42 11.93 -5.73
CA PRO A 147 -26.46 10.57 -6.24
C PRO A 147 -25.52 10.33 -7.44
N PHE A 148 -25.42 11.34 -8.33
CA PHE A 148 -24.55 11.22 -9.52
C PHE A 148 -23.08 11.12 -9.12
N ALA A 149 -22.60 11.96 -8.21
CA ALA A 149 -21.23 11.90 -7.74
C ALA A 149 -20.96 10.61 -6.94
N ALA A 150 -21.93 10.15 -6.15
CA ALA A 150 -21.82 8.90 -5.41
C ALA A 150 -21.70 7.69 -6.36
N GLU A 151 -22.53 7.62 -7.40
CA GLU A 151 -22.48 6.56 -8.39
C GLU A 151 -21.15 6.59 -9.18
N LEU A 152 -20.74 7.76 -9.67
CA LEU A 152 -19.45 7.93 -10.34
C LEU A 152 -18.30 7.44 -9.47
N LEU A 153 -18.22 7.85 -8.21
CA LEU A 153 -17.19 7.42 -7.28
C LEU A 153 -17.28 5.94 -6.94
N GLY A 154 -18.50 5.39 -6.88
CA GLY A 154 -18.76 3.97 -6.65
C GLY A 154 -18.36 3.06 -7.82
N ASN A 155 -18.39 3.60 -9.03
CA ASN A 155 -18.00 2.87 -10.25
C ASN A 155 -16.48 2.80 -10.47
N ILE A 156 -15.68 3.62 -9.75
CA ILE A 156 -14.23 3.58 -9.89
C ILE A 156 -13.71 2.23 -9.42
N ARG A 157 -13.19 1.46 -10.35
CA ARG A 157 -12.53 0.17 -10.14
C ARG A 157 -11.22 0.17 -10.92
N LEU A 158 -10.18 -0.35 -10.29
CA LEU A 158 -8.86 -0.48 -10.89
C LEU A 158 -8.35 -1.91 -10.72
N THR A 159 -7.83 -2.46 -11.79
CA THR A 159 -7.04 -3.70 -11.77
C THR A 159 -5.63 -3.45 -11.23
N ASP A 160 -4.88 -4.52 -10.93
CA ASP A 160 -3.47 -4.43 -10.53
C ASP A 160 -2.64 -3.61 -11.55
N ALA A 161 -2.85 -3.86 -12.84
CA ALA A 161 -2.11 -3.18 -13.89
C ALA A 161 -2.45 -1.68 -13.96
N GLU A 162 -3.72 -1.32 -13.84
CA GLU A 162 -4.17 0.07 -13.92
C GLU A 162 -3.73 0.88 -12.71
N ILE A 163 -3.87 0.34 -11.49
CA ILE A 163 -3.43 1.07 -10.29
C ILE A 163 -1.90 1.20 -10.23
N SER A 164 -1.16 0.19 -10.65
CA SER A 164 0.29 0.25 -10.77
C SER A 164 0.73 1.27 -11.80
N SER A 165 0.10 1.29 -12.97
CA SER A 165 0.35 2.27 -14.03
C SER A 165 0.09 3.71 -13.56
N LEU A 166 -1.04 3.96 -12.89
CA LEU A 166 -1.35 5.26 -12.31
C LEU A 166 -0.31 5.68 -11.26
N MET A 167 0.06 4.78 -10.34
CA MET A 167 1.05 5.08 -9.31
C MET A 167 2.42 5.38 -9.90
N THR A 168 2.83 4.66 -10.94
CA THR A 168 4.09 4.92 -11.67
C THR A 168 4.05 6.27 -12.37
N ALA A 169 2.94 6.60 -13.04
CA ALA A 169 2.76 7.90 -13.68
C ALA A 169 2.85 9.07 -12.69
N LEU A 170 2.31 8.89 -11.47
CA LEU A 170 2.40 9.90 -10.41
C LEU A 170 3.82 10.04 -9.85
N GLU A 171 4.52 8.94 -9.64
CA GLU A 171 5.89 8.93 -9.07
C GLU A 171 6.94 9.49 -10.04
N GLU A 172 6.81 9.20 -11.33
CA GLU A 172 7.74 9.63 -12.36
C GLU A 172 7.43 11.03 -12.92
N ALA A 173 6.32 11.63 -12.50
CA ALA A 173 5.87 12.92 -12.99
C ALA A 173 6.87 14.04 -12.68
N GLN A 174 7.23 14.81 -13.73
CA GLN A 174 7.95 16.08 -13.58
C GLN A 174 7.01 17.28 -13.46
N THR A 175 5.74 17.00 -13.15
CA THR A 175 4.64 17.97 -13.02
C THR A 175 3.96 17.78 -11.67
N THR A 176 2.84 18.47 -11.46
CA THR A 176 2.03 18.21 -10.25
C THR A 176 1.30 16.86 -10.38
N GLU A 177 1.09 16.18 -9.26
CA GLU A 177 0.33 14.91 -9.18
C GLU A 177 -1.03 15.02 -9.88
N ARG A 178 -1.69 16.18 -9.75
CA ARG A 178 -2.97 16.45 -10.42
C ARG A 178 -2.85 16.48 -11.95
N GLN A 179 -1.75 17.00 -12.48
CA GLN A 179 -1.51 17.03 -13.92
C GLN A 179 -1.16 15.63 -14.44
N ALA A 180 -0.33 14.89 -13.72
CA ALA A 180 0.01 13.51 -14.04
C ALA A 180 -1.23 12.61 -14.03
N ALA A 181 -2.09 12.74 -13.00
CA ALA A 181 -3.35 12.00 -12.94
C ALA A 181 -4.28 12.33 -14.13
N ARG A 182 -4.38 13.60 -14.52
CA ARG A 182 -5.17 13.99 -15.70
C ARG A 182 -4.63 13.40 -16.98
N GLN A 183 -3.31 13.45 -17.19
CA GLN A 183 -2.70 12.85 -18.35
C GLN A 183 -2.96 11.35 -18.41
N TRP A 184 -2.81 10.67 -17.29
CA TRP A 184 -3.12 9.24 -17.20
C TRP A 184 -4.59 8.95 -17.55
N MET A 185 -5.53 9.77 -17.08
CA MET A 185 -6.96 9.65 -17.41
C MET A 185 -7.23 9.87 -18.92
N GLU A 186 -6.50 10.79 -19.56
CA GLU A 186 -6.59 11.04 -20.99
C GLU A 186 -6.08 9.84 -21.82
N GLU A 187 -5.05 9.16 -21.34
CA GLU A 187 -4.49 7.94 -21.94
C GLU A 187 -5.38 6.71 -21.72
N HIS A 188 -6.27 6.74 -20.70
CA HIS A 188 -7.18 5.63 -20.32
C HIS A 188 -8.66 6.02 -20.46
N GLN A 189 -9.01 6.76 -21.49
CA GLN A 189 -10.36 7.35 -21.66
C GLN A 189 -11.50 6.34 -21.64
N GLU A 190 -11.31 5.16 -22.22
CA GLU A 190 -12.35 4.09 -22.21
C GLU A 190 -12.66 3.64 -20.78
N LEU A 191 -11.65 3.43 -19.97
CA LEU A 191 -11.80 3.08 -18.56
C LEU A 191 -12.47 4.21 -17.78
N VAL A 192 -12.00 5.44 -17.94
CA VAL A 192 -12.57 6.61 -17.24
C VAL A 192 -14.04 6.84 -17.64
N ASN A 193 -14.35 6.69 -18.91
CA ASN A 193 -15.73 6.81 -19.40
C ASN A 193 -16.65 5.73 -18.82
N SER A 194 -16.13 4.53 -18.54
CA SER A 194 -16.93 3.45 -17.93
C SER A 194 -17.36 3.76 -16.49
N TRP A 195 -16.72 4.71 -15.83
CA TRP A 195 -17.11 5.12 -14.47
C TRP A 195 -18.21 6.17 -14.44
N ILE A 196 -18.42 6.86 -15.58
CA ILE A 196 -19.42 7.94 -15.66
C ILE A 196 -20.82 7.33 -15.73
N PRO A 197 -21.71 7.67 -14.77
CA PRO A 197 -23.08 7.19 -14.82
C PRO A 197 -23.80 7.61 -16.12
N GLU A 198 -24.65 6.73 -16.63
CA GLU A 198 -25.54 7.12 -17.72
C GLU A 198 -26.47 8.26 -17.27
N LYS A 199 -26.65 9.25 -18.10
CA LYS A 199 -27.62 10.33 -17.82
C LYS A 199 -29.01 9.80 -18.13
N ASP A 200 -29.86 9.72 -17.10
CA ASP A 200 -31.33 9.55 -17.28
C ASP A 200 -31.91 10.70 -18.12
#